data_8205a41a06ef3f89ca486bf77f285b05
#
_entry.id   8205a41a06ef3f89ca486bf77f285b05
#
_cell.length_a   1.000
_cell.length_b   1.000
_cell.length_c   1.000
_cell.angle_alpha   90.00
_cell.angle_beta   90.00
_cell.angle_gamma   90.00
#
_symmetry.space_group_name_H-M   'P 1'
#
loop_
_entity.id
_entity.type
_entity.pdbx_description
1 polymer ?
#
loop_
_entity_poly.entity_id
_entity_poly.type
_entity_poly.pdbx_seq_one_letter_code
_entity_poly.pdbx_strand_id
1 'polypeptide(L)'
;MRCCLRVKRKVQPGLALFFLVVAWSSGKLLRADEELELVVGRSAAGELKVERHFTQPVVLPGSIFPGISGFATAELAFHSTILDEPDEDFFQLSTAANFRFVLLAKDPGVEVWNDTGSGFMATNATFFIGSAPFDAHPIWNVVNGTPRNSYSLTLKLRDLNGVYPDSEPFVLSFTPLEIRPLISIASVDALHVRLSWPTNAVGWELQSAVSAAAANWSTVTDPPAVVTTNFAVTITNSAQQQFFRLHKL
;
A
#
# COMPACT_ATOMS: atom_id res chain seq x y z
N MET A 1 12.74 -23.35 2.79
CA MET A 1 13.94 -24.04 3.32
C MET A 1 13.60 -24.63 4.67
N ARG A 2 13.66 -25.96 4.81
CA ARG A 2 13.30 -26.69 6.03
C ARG A 2 14.49 -26.63 7.00
N CYS A 3 14.29 -26.14 8.20
CA CYS A 3 15.29 -26.17 9.28
C CYS A 3 15.06 -27.44 10.11
N CYS A 4 16.00 -28.40 10.07
CA CYS A 4 16.00 -29.58 10.93
C CYS A 4 16.84 -29.30 12.16
N LEU A 5 16.22 -29.35 13.33
CA LEU A 5 16.90 -29.36 14.64
C LEU A 5 17.39 -30.77 14.94
N ARG A 6 18.66 -30.96 15.15
CA ARG A 6 19.26 -32.23 15.63
C ARG A 6 19.88 -32.03 17.00
N VAL A 7 19.22 -32.55 18.03
CA VAL A 7 19.75 -32.61 19.41
C VAL A 7 20.70 -33.78 19.52
N LYS A 8 21.94 -33.54 19.93
CA LYS A 8 22.85 -34.56 20.47
C LYS A 8 23.21 -34.25 21.92
N ARG A 9 22.78 -35.13 22.82
CA ARG A 9 23.31 -35.20 24.21
C ARG A 9 24.74 -35.73 24.21
N LYS A 10 25.64 -35.09 24.95
CA LYS A 10 26.82 -35.75 25.53
C LYS A 10 27.21 -35.12 26.89
N VAL A 11 27.53 -36.01 27.78
CA VAL A 11 27.78 -35.92 29.20
C VAL A 11 29.14 -35.26 29.50
N GLN A 12 29.19 -34.55 30.65
CA GLN A 12 30.27 -33.81 31.33
C GLN A 12 31.54 -34.66 31.62
N PRO A 13 32.68 -34.08 32.10
CA PRO A 13 32.85 -32.89 32.95
C PRO A 13 34.08 -31.99 32.58
N GLY A 14 34.10 -30.78 33.11
CA GLY A 14 35.28 -29.92 33.10
C GLY A 14 34.96 -28.43 33.12
N LEU A 15 35.17 -27.83 34.29
CA LEU A 15 34.97 -26.40 34.55
C LEU A 15 35.89 -25.56 33.65
N ALA A 16 35.35 -24.84 32.70
CA ALA A 16 36.02 -23.74 32.00
C ALA A 16 35.02 -22.58 31.83
N LEU A 17 35.37 -21.50 32.51
CA LEU A 17 34.62 -20.25 32.49
C LEU A 17 34.75 -19.62 31.09
N PHE A 18 33.77 -19.82 30.22
CA PHE A 18 33.70 -19.13 28.94
C PHE A 18 32.79 -17.90 29.09
N PHE A 19 33.41 -16.73 28.99
CA PHE A 19 32.70 -15.49 28.77
C PHE A 19 31.98 -15.58 27.43
N LEU A 20 30.66 -15.74 27.47
CA LEU A 20 29.80 -15.64 26.29
C LEU A 20 29.63 -14.15 25.98
N VAL A 21 30.42 -13.62 25.08
CA VAL A 21 30.15 -12.33 24.46
C VAL A 21 28.92 -12.53 23.56
N VAL A 22 27.76 -12.19 24.09
CA VAL A 22 26.54 -12.07 23.26
C VAL A 22 26.69 -10.79 22.42
N ALA A 23 27.19 -10.92 21.20
CA ALA A 23 27.04 -9.88 20.22
C ALA A 23 25.55 -9.74 19.92
N TRP A 24 24.90 -8.72 20.48
CA TRP A 24 23.61 -8.25 20.01
C TRP A 24 23.82 -7.71 18.60
N SER A 25 23.65 -8.55 17.60
CA SER A 25 23.29 -8.08 16.28
C SER A 25 21.90 -7.49 16.41
N SER A 26 21.79 -6.18 16.29
CA SER A 26 20.54 -5.46 16.09
C SER A 26 19.96 -5.89 14.74
N GLY A 27 19.45 -7.12 14.68
CA GLY A 27 18.55 -7.53 13.61
C GLY A 27 17.30 -6.70 13.78
N LYS A 28 17.10 -5.71 12.90
CA LYS A 28 15.78 -5.15 12.69
C LYS A 28 14.85 -6.33 12.40
N LEU A 29 14.06 -6.72 13.40
CA LEU A 29 12.88 -7.52 13.18
C LEU A 29 12.05 -6.70 12.18
N LEU A 30 11.91 -7.20 10.96
CA LEU A 30 10.89 -6.73 10.03
C LEU A 30 9.56 -6.89 10.77
N ARG A 31 9.06 -5.81 11.34
CA ARG A 31 7.68 -5.72 11.82
C ARG A 31 6.80 -5.87 10.58
N ALA A 32 5.95 -6.86 10.59
CA ALA A 32 4.98 -7.13 9.53
C ALA A 32 3.79 -6.15 9.49
N ASP A 33 3.86 -5.08 10.29
CA ASP A 33 2.94 -3.95 10.30
C ASP A 33 3.80 -2.68 10.49
N GLU A 34 4.43 -2.18 9.42
CA GLU A 34 4.85 -0.78 9.40
C GLU A 34 3.56 0.04 9.27
N GLU A 35 3.10 0.59 10.38
CA GLU A 35 2.05 1.60 10.37
C GLU A 35 2.53 2.74 9.48
N LEU A 36 1.69 3.13 8.50
CA LEU A 36 2.01 4.21 7.59
C LEU A 36 1.69 5.54 8.30
N GLU A 37 2.66 6.10 9.03
CA GLU A 37 2.44 7.26 9.86
C GLU A 37 3.12 8.53 9.33
N LEU A 38 2.35 9.61 9.32
CA LEU A 38 2.82 10.99 9.24
C LEU A 38 2.81 11.54 10.66
N VAL A 39 3.95 11.54 11.33
CA VAL A 39 4.05 12.04 12.69
C VAL A 39 4.25 13.55 12.67
N VAL A 40 3.38 14.25 13.37
CA VAL A 40 3.38 15.72 13.44
C VAL A 40 3.87 16.18 14.79
N GLY A 41 4.85 17.05 14.76
CA GLY A 41 5.44 17.72 15.92
C GLY A 41 5.79 19.16 15.60
N ARG A 42 6.62 19.76 16.46
CA ARG A 42 7.16 21.11 16.25
C ARG A 42 8.66 21.13 16.54
N SER A 43 9.37 22.08 15.96
CA SER A 43 10.72 22.43 16.38
C SER A 43 10.74 23.20 17.73
N ALA A 44 11.91 23.36 18.33
CA ALA A 44 12.08 24.23 19.49
C ALA A 44 11.70 25.70 19.17
N ALA A 45 11.84 26.12 17.91
CA ALA A 45 11.44 27.44 17.43
C ALA A 45 9.91 27.56 17.22
N GLY A 46 9.14 26.48 17.37
CA GLY A 46 7.69 26.48 17.20
C GLY A 46 7.23 26.30 15.75
N GLU A 47 8.09 25.84 14.85
CA GLU A 47 7.72 25.51 13.47
C GLU A 47 7.12 24.12 13.40
N LEU A 48 6.04 23.94 12.64
CA LEU A 48 5.41 22.62 12.45
C LEU A 48 6.32 21.73 11.61
N LYS A 49 6.54 20.51 12.07
CA LYS A 49 7.34 19.47 11.41
C LYS A 49 6.48 18.25 11.15
N VAL A 50 6.76 17.57 10.01
CA VAL A 50 6.11 16.30 9.63
C VAL A 50 7.19 15.29 9.34
N GLU A 51 7.21 14.22 10.10
CA GLU A 51 8.09 13.07 9.87
C GLU A 51 7.32 11.92 9.24
N ARG A 52 8.02 11.12 8.44
CA ARG A 52 7.44 9.98 7.72
C ARG A 52 8.07 8.71 8.23
N HIS A 53 7.26 7.85 8.83
CA HIS A 53 7.72 6.55 9.32
C HIS A 53 7.47 5.44 8.29
N PHE A 54 7.56 5.77 7.01
CA PHE A 54 7.38 4.85 5.89
C PHE A 54 8.23 5.24 4.68
N THR A 55 8.38 4.31 3.75
CA THR A 55 9.03 4.56 2.45
C THR A 55 8.03 5.05 1.41
N GLN A 56 8.48 5.92 0.50
CA GLN A 56 7.67 6.37 -0.64
C GLN A 56 8.16 5.75 -1.95
N PRO A 57 7.25 5.53 -2.92
CA PRO A 57 5.82 5.79 -2.89
C PRO A 57 5.05 4.81 -2.00
N VAL A 58 3.97 5.27 -1.35
CA VAL A 58 3.04 4.40 -0.62
C VAL A 58 2.28 3.53 -1.61
N VAL A 59 2.25 2.22 -1.37
CA VAL A 59 1.54 1.27 -2.23
C VAL A 59 0.07 1.24 -1.86
N LEU A 60 -0.81 1.61 -2.80
CA LEU A 60 -2.25 1.61 -2.60
C LEU A 60 -2.87 0.29 -3.09
N PRO A 61 -3.55 -0.48 -2.23
CA PRO A 61 -4.31 -1.65 -2.65
C PRO A 61 -5.56 -1.26 -3.45
N GLY A 62 -6.20 -2.22 -4.11
CA GLY A 62 -7.52 -1.99 -4.69
C GLY A 62 -8.51 -1.51 -3.63
N SER A 63 -9.31 -0.49 -3.97
CA SER A 63 -10.23 0.13 -3.02
C SER A 63 -11.27 -0.86 -2.48
N ILE A 64 -11.43 -0.88 -1.17
CA ILE A 64 -12.49 -1.60 -0.45
C ILE A 64 -13.58 -0.65 0.06
N PHE A 65 -13.43 0.66 -0.15
CA PHE A 65 -14.34 1.68 0.34
C PHE A 65 -15.56 1.81 -0.60
N PRO A 66 -16.80 1.73 -0.08
CA PRO A 66 -18.00 1.88 -0.90
C PRO A 66 -18.01 3.24 -1.60
N GLY A 67 -18.27 3.24 -2.91
CA GLY A 67 -18.35 4.46 -3.73
C GLY A 67 -16.99 5.06 -4.14
N ILE A 68 -15.86 4.49 -3.70
CA ILE A 68 -14.52 4.90 -4.10
C ILE A 68 -13.92 3.83 -5.01
N SER A 69 -13.76 4.16 -6.29
CA SER A 69 -13.16 3.26 -7.29
C SER A 69 -11.66 3.49 -7.41
N GLY A 70 -10.94 2.46 -7.88
CA GLY A 70 -9.50 2.52 -8.09
C GLY A 70 -8.71 1.88 -6.95
N PHE A 71 -7.67 2.56 -6.48
CA PHE A 71 -6.75 2.08 -5.44
C PHE A 71 -6.79 3.04 -4.27
N ALA A 72 -7.05 2.55 -3.07
CA ALA A 72 -7.22 3.42 -1.91
C ALA A 72 -6.74 2.79 -0.61
N THR A 73 -6.33 3.65 0.34
CA THR A 73 -6.03 3.27 1.71
C THR A 73 -6.44 4.37 2.69
N ALA A 74 -6.75 3.99 3.92
CA ALA A 74 -6.85 4.86 5.07
C ALA A 74 -5.74 4.57 6.11
N GLU A 75 -4.83 3.63 5.80
CA GLU A 75 -3.74 3.25 6.71
C GLU A 75 -2.66 4.34 6.85
N LEU A 76 -2.53 5.24 5.86
CA LEU A 76 -1.64 6.37 5.96
C LEU A 76 -2.31 7.48 6.79
N ALA A 77 -1.96 7.54 8.06
CA ALA A 77 -2.59 8.40 9.05
C ALA A 77 -1.70 9.57 9.50
N PHE A 78 -2.32 10.63 10.01
CA PHE A 78 -1.66 11.69 10.74
C PHE A 78 -1.73 11.41 12.24
N HIS A 79 -0.59 11.30 12.88
CA HIS A 79 -0.46 11.17 14.32
C HIS A 79 0.28 12.38 14.91
N SER A 80 -0.10 12.84 16.09
CA SER A 80 0.73 13.78 16.84
C SER A 80 1.79 13.02 17.61
N THR A 81 3.04 13.53 17.64
CA THR A 81 4.02 12.95 18.56
C THR A 81 3.56 13.07 20.02
N ILE A 82 3.82 12.02 20.79
CA ILE A 82 3.50 11.93 22.22
C ILE A 82 4.74 12.06 23.11
N LEU A 83 5.93 12.19 22.49
CA LEU A 83 7.21 12.33 23.18
C LEU A 83 7.97 13.54 22.64
N ASP A 84 8.77 14.16 23.49
CA ASP A 84 9.76 15.14 23.08
C ASP A 84 11.07 14.41 22.72
N GLU A 85 11.63 14.74 21.58
CA GLU A 85 12.90 14.21 21.06
C GLU A 85 13.87 15.38 20.80
N PRO A 86 14.51 15.92 21.86
CA PRO A 86 15.32 17.13 21.77
C PRO A 86 16.52 16.99 20.83
N ASP A 87 17.08 15.79 20.70
CA ASP A 87 18.22 15.50 19.81
C ASP A 87 17.85 15.61 18.33
N GLU A 88 16.55 15.44 18.00
CA GLU A 88 16.00 15.58 16.66
C GLU A 88 15.27 16.91 16.43
N ASP A 89 15.29 17.78 17.44
CA ASP A 89 14.52 19.04 17.44
C ASP A 89 13.04 18.80 17.14
N PHE A 90 12.44 17.77 17.80
CA PHE A 90 11.08 17.36 17.57
C PHE A 90 10.32 17.26 18.90
N PHE A 91 9.24 18.04 19.03
CA PHE A 91 8.53 18.23 20.29
C PHE A 91 7.03 18.07 20.14
N GLN A 92 6.37 17.76 21.24
CA GLN A 92 4.92 17.65 21.33
C GLN A 92 4.23 18.95 20.96
N LEU A 93 3.04 18.80 20.39
CA LEU A 93 2.16 19.91 20.03
C LEU A 93 1.34 20.39 21.23
N SER A 94 0.99 21.67 21.23
CA SER A 94 0.04 22.24 22.19
C SER A 94 -1.38 21.72 21.93
N THR A 95 -2.08 21.32 22.97
CA THR A 95 -3.50 20.96 22.93
C THR A 95 -4.43 22.14 22.58
N ALA A 96 -3.91 23.38 22.65
CA ALA A 96 -4.65 24.58 22.24
C ALA A 96 -4.70 24.77 20.71
N ALA A 97 -3.86 24.06 19.95
CA ALA A 97 -3.83 24.12 18.49
C ALA A 97 -4.93 23.25 17.90
N ASN A 98 -5.41 23.64 16.71
CA ASN A 98 -6.44 22.92 15.96
C ASN A 98 -6.01 22.74 14.50
N PHE A 99 -5.64 21.53 14.15
CA PHE A 99 -4.93 21.25 12.92
C PHE A 99 -5.85 20.84 11.77
N ARG A 100 -5.48 21.33 10.58
CA ARG A 100 -5.95 20.89 9.29
C ARG A 100 -4.77 20.70 8.36
N PHE A 101 -4.88 19.81 7.37
CA PHE A 101 -4.02 19.94 6.21
C PHE A 101 -4.74 20.67 5.08
N VAL A 102 -3.97 21.35 4.25
CA VAL A 102 -4.41 22.03 3.04
C VAL A 102 -3.86 21.26 1.84
N LEU A 103 -4.70 20.86 0.90
CA LEU A 103 -4.29 20.23 -0.35
C LEU A 103 -3.85 21.31 -1.34
N LEU A 104 -2.54 21.51 -1.51
CA LEU A 104 -1.99 22.58 -2.36
C LEU A 104 -1.99 22.21 -3.83
N ALA A 105 -1.61 20.97 -4.16
CA ALA A 105 -1.53 20.44 -5.51
C ALA A 105 -1.74 18.93 -5.50
N LYS A 106 -2.17 18.38 -6.64
CA LYS A 106 -2.26 16.93 -6.86
C LYS A 106 -2.09 16.60 -8.33
N ASP A 107 -1.50 15.45 -8.63
CA ASP A 107 -1.49 14.90 -9.97
C ASP A 107 -2.91 14.52 -10.42
N PRO A 108 -3.20 14.58 -11.73
CA PRO A 108 -4.45 14.04 -12.26
C PRO A 108 -4.59 12.55 -11.87
N GLY A 109 -5.75 12.21 -11.30
CA GLY A 109 -6.06 10.86 -10.83
C GLY A 109 -5.74 10.60 -9.35
N VAL A 110 -5.05 11.51 -8.64
CA VAL A 110 -4.96 11.44 -7.18
C VAL A 110 -6.13 12.18 -6.56
N GLU A 111 -6.76 11.54 -5.61
CA GLU A 111 -7.88 12.10 -4.86
C GLU A 111 -7.71 11.88 -3.36
N VAL A 112 -8.25 12.80 -2.57
CA VAL A 112 -8.38 12.67 -1.12
C VAL A 112 -9.85 12.82 -0.78
N TRP A 113 -10.42 11.85 -0.07
CA TRP A 113 -11.81 11.96 0.39
C TRP A 113 -11.91 13.02 1.47
N ASN A 114 -12.91 13.90 1.38
CA ASN A 114 -13.05 14.97 2.37
C ASN A 114 -13.50 14.45 3.74
N ASP A 115 -13.28 15.25 4.78
CA ASP A 115 -13.62 14.95 6.17
C ASP A 115 -15.14 14.87 6.44
N THR A 116 -15.97 15.38 5.53
CA THR A 116 -17.42 15.29 5.64
C THR A 116 -17.99 14.01 5.02
N GLY A 117 -17.16 13.21 4.34
CA GLY A 117 -17.59 11.99 3.66
C GLY A 117 -18.47 12.22 2.42
N SER A 118 -18.51 13.45 1.89
CA SER A 118 -19.42 13.83 0.79
C SER A 118 -18.79 13.83 -0.60
N GLY A 119 -17.46 13.62 -0.70
CA GLY A 119 -16.76 13.60 -1.97
C GLY A 119 -15.27 13.85 -1.84
N PHE A 120 -14.61 14.08 -2.96
CA PHE A 120 -13.18 14.35 -3.01
C PHE A 120 -12.84 15.82 -2.79
N MET A 121 -11.66 16.07 -2.21
CA MET A 121 -11.17 17.43 -1.98
C MET A 121 -10.79 18.12 -3.28
N ALA A 122 -11.18 19.38 -3.41
CA ALA A 122 -10.61 20.29 -4.39
C ALA A 122 -9.24 20.81 -3.93
N THR A 123 -8.42 21.28 -4.87
CA THR A 123 -7.20 22.02 -4.54
C THR A 123 -7.53 23.26 -3.68
N ASN A 124 -6.73 23.54 -2.68
CA ASN A 124 -6.90 24.53 -1.63
C ASN A 124 -8.03 24.22 -0.61
N ALA A 125 -8.70 23.09 -0.72
CA ALA A 125 -9.58 22.62 0.35
C ALA A 125 -8.76 22.12 1.55
N THR A 126 -9.43 22.08 2.71
CA THR A 126 -8.82 21.64 3.97
C THR A 126 -9.49 20.38 4.48
N PHE A 127 -8.71 19.52 5.13
CA PHE A 127 -9.17 18.33 5.85
C PHE A 127 -8.91 18.52 7.35
N PHE A 128 -9.91 18.24 8.17
CA PHE A 128 -9.81 18.35 9.61
C PHE A 128 -9.01 17.18 10.20
N ILE A 129 -7.94 17.50 10.95
CA ILE A 129 -7.11 16.52 11.65
C ILE A 129 -7.52 16.44 13.13
N GLY A 130 -7.68 17.57 13.79
CA GLY A 130 -8.03 17.64 15.21
C GLY A 130 -7.06 18.46 16.04
N SER A 131 -7.29 18.47 17.37
CA SER A 131 -6.34 19.01 18.34
C SER A 131 -5.48 17.89 18.91
N ALA A 132 -4.23 18.18 19.24
CA ALA A 132 -3.33 17.18 19.83
C ALA A 132 -3.82 16.70 21.21
N PRO A 133 -3.69 15.39 21.54
CA PRO A 133 -3.23 14.33 20.64
C PRO A 133 -4.30 13.95 19.62
N PHE A 134 -3.89 13.72 18.37
CA PHE A 134 -4.78 13.31 17.29
C PHE A 134 -4.27 12.05 16.60
N ASP A 135 -5.23 11.38 15.98
CA ASP A 135 -5.07 10.22 15.09
C ASP A 135 -6.11 10.36 13.99
N ALA A 136 -5.69 10.74 12.79
CA ALA A 136 -6.59 11.07 11.70
C ALA A 136 -6.25 10.26 10.44
N HIS A 137 -7.25 9.58 9.90
CA HIS A 137 -7.16 8.63 8.79
C HIS A 137 -7.87 9.14 7.53
N PRO A 138 -7.25 10.03 6.74
CA PRO A 138 -7.80 10.40 5.44
C PRO A 138 -7.82 9.19 4.50
N ILE A 139 -8.81 9.12 3.62
CA ILE A 139 -8.79 8.12 2.55
C ILE A 139 -8.05 8.72 1.35
N TRP A 140 -6.91 8.13 1.04
CA TRP A 140 -6.08 8.44 -0.12
C TRP A 140 -6.48 7.55 -1.26
N ASN A 141 -6.71 8.11 -2.44
CA ASN A 141 -7.20 7.36 -3.60
C ASN A 141 -6.42 7.73 -4.86
N VAL A 142 -6.16 6.71 -5.69
CA VAL A 142 -5.76 6.87 -7.09
C VAL A 142 -6.87 6.25 -7.92
N VAL A 143 -7.61 7.09 -8.66
CA VAL A 143 -8.70 6.64 -9.52
C VAL A 143 -8.16 5.83 -10.70
N ASN A 144 -9.03 5.03 -11.33
CA ASN A 144 -8.67 4.21 -12.48
C ASN A 144 -8.02 5.07 -13.57
N GLY A 145 -6.80 4.71 -13.92
CA GLY A 145 -6.03 5.36 -14.95
C GLY A 145 -4.93 4.43 -15.45
N THR A 146 -4.19 4.88 -16.46
CA THR A 146 -2.99 4.17 -16.90
C THR A 146 -2.05 4.08 -15.70
N PRO A 147 -1.58 2.90 -15.29
CA PRO A 147 -0.68 2.78 -14.16
C PRO A 147 0.57 3.61 -14.42
N ARG A 148 0.71 4.70 -13.72
CA ARG A 148 1.96 5.43 -13.63
C ARG A 148 2.77 4.78 -12.52
N ASN A 149 4.09 4.89 -12.62
CA ASN A 149 4.97 4.38 -11.58
C ASN A 149 4.80 5.14 -10.25
N SER A 150 4.29 6.37 -10.30
CA SER A 150 4.04 7.19 -9.13
C SER A 150 3.03 8.31 -9.42
N TYR A 151 2.23 8.63 -8.41
CA TYR A 151 1.32 9.78 -8.35
C TYR A 151 1.68 10.60 -7.12
N SER A 152 1.54 11.92 -7.18
CA SER A 152 1.89 12.77 -6.07
C SER A 152 0.82 13.79 -5.73
N LEU A 153 0.83 14.23 -4.47
CA LEU A 153 0.12 15.41 -4.01
C LEU A 153 0.99 16.21 -3.05
N THR A 154 0.71 17.51 -2.94
CA THR A 154 1.41 18.43 -2.04
C THR A 154 0.46 18.95 -1.00
N LEU A 155 0.87 18.85 0.24
CA LEU A 155 0.13 19.28 1.43
C LEU A 155 0.93 20.31 2.21
N LYS A 156 0.24 21.05 3.07
CA LYS A 156 0.82 21.73 4.23
C LYS A 156 -0.13 21.62 5.43
N LEU A 157 0.42 21.69 6.61
CA LEU A 157 -0.35 21.79 7.84
C LEU A 157 -0.70 23.25 8.14
N ARG A 158 -1.87 23.44 8.73
CA ARG A 158 -2.35 24.72 9.23
C ARG A 158 -2.97 24.55 10.59
N ASP A 159 -2.61 25.44 11.51
CA ASP A 159 -3.29 25.59 12.79
C ASP A 159 -4.31 26.73 12.70
N LEU A 160 -5.59 26.41 12.92
CA LEU A 160 -6.68 27.37 12.87
C LEU A 160 -6.73 28.30 14.08
N ASN A 161 -6.11 27.92 15.20
CA ASN A 161 -6.08 28.70 16.42
C ASN A 161 -4.88 29.68 16.48
N GLY A 162 -3.96 29.56 15.49
CA GLY A 162 -2.81 30.46 15.37
C GLY A 162 -1.73 30.28 16.44
N VAL A 163 -1.69 29.10 17.08
CA VAL A 163 -0.61 28.74 18.02
C VAL A 163 0.69 28.54 17.25
N TYR A 164 0.59 27.99 16.02
CA TYR A 164 1.71 27.71 15.12
C TYR A 164 1.52 28.36 13.75
N PRO A 165 2.59 28.78 13.07
CA PRO A 165 2.53 29.14 11.66
C PRO A 165 2.22 27.91 10.80
N ASP A 166 1.78 28.13 9.55
CA ASP A 166 1.63 27.05 8.57
C ASP A 166 2.98 26.30 8.40
N SER A 167 2.93 24.98 8.22
CA SER A 167 4.15 24.21 7.93
C SER A 167 4.71 24.52 6.54
N GLU A 168 5.97 24.17 6.31
CA GLU A 168 6.49 24.03 4.96
C GLU A 168 5.67 22.99 4.19
N PRO A 169 5.48 23.17 2.87
CA PRO A 169 4.82 22.19 2.04
C PRO A 169 5.61 20.88 1.97
N PHE A 170 4.89 19.75 1.98
CA PHE A 170 5.48 18.43 1.82
C PHE A 170 4.72 17.60 0.79
N VAL A 171 5.43 16.67 0.15
CA VAL A 171 4.89 15.83 -0.92
C VAL A 171 4.66 14.43 -0.42
N LEU A 172 3.51 13.85 -0.73
CA LEU A 172 3.23 12.42 -0.62
C LEU A 172 3.16 11.81 -2.02
N SER A 173 3.74 10.63 -2.15
CA SER A 173 3.75 9.88 -3.40
C SER A 173 3.11 8.51 -3.21
N PHE A 174 2.31 8.10 -4.20
CA PHE A 174 1.55 6.86 -4.18
C PHE A 174 1.83 6.03 -5.44
N THR A 175 1.75 4.71 -5.31
CA THR A 175 1.75 3.81 -6.46
C THR A 175 0.62 2.79 -6.29
N PRO A 176 -0.23 2.60 -7.31
CA PRO A 176 -1.22 1.52 -7.29
C PRO A 176 -0.54 0.17 -7.16
N LEU A 177 -1.04 -0.69 -6.28
CA LEU A 177 -0.60 -2.09 -6.23
C LEU A 177 -1.01 -2.78 -7.53
N GLU A 178 -0.05 -3.17 -8.35
CA GLU A 178 -0.34 -3.98 -9.53
C GLU A 178 -0.76 -5.38 -9.09
N ILE A 179 -2.07 -5.62 -9.05
CA ILE A 179 -2.59 -6.96 -8.84
C ILE A 179 -2.38 -7.73 -10.13
N ARG A 180 -1.45 -8.69 -10.10
CA ARG A 180 -1.31 -9.69 -11.18
C ARG A 180 -2.29 -10.81 -10.89
N PRO A 181 -3.41 -10.88 -11.62
CA PRO A 181 -4.38 -11.91 -11.37
C PRO A 181 -3.78 -13.29 -11.69
N LEU A 182 -4.08 -14.26 -10.84
CA LEU A 182 -3.69 -15.65 -11.07
C LEU A 182 -4.76 -16.35 -11.90
N ILE A 183 -4.33 -17.12 -12.89
CA ILE A 183 -5.21 -18.05 -13.62
C ILE A 183 -5.27 -19.36 -12.85
N SER A 184 -6.49 -19.82 -12.58
CA SER A 184 -6.75 -21.19 -12.14
C SER A 184 -7.18 -22.02 -13.32
N ILE A 185 -6.66 -23.24 -13.42
CA ILE A 185 -6.99 -24.21 -14.47
C ILE A 185 -7.62 -25.43 -13.82
N ALA A 186 -8.80 -25.82 -14.30
CA ALA A 186 -9.49 -27.02 -13.84
C ALA A 186 -9.94 -27.86 -15.05
N SER A 187 -9.79 -29.18 -14.95
CA SER A 187 -10.37 -30.08 -15.94
C SER A 187 -11.89 -30.10 -15.79
N VAL A 188 -12.60 -29.97 -16.89
CA VAL A 188 -14.07 -30.12 -16.96
C VAL A 188 -14.40 -31.55 -17.38
N ASP A 189 -13.75 -32.03 -18.43
CA ASP A 189 -13.83 -33.39 -18.95
C ASP A 189 -12.52 -33.75 -19.70
N ALA A 190 -12.52 -34.83 -20.44
CA ALA A 190 -11.34 -35.31 -21.19
C ALA A 190 -10.87 -34.33 -22.29
N LEU A 191 -11.76 -33.48 -22.79
CA LEU A 191 -11.49 -32.56 -23.89
C LEU A 191 -11.55 -31.10 -23.53
N HIS A 192 -12.01 -30.75 -22.31
CA HIS A 192 -12.21 -29.37 -21.93
C HIS A 192 -11.52 -29.04 -20.63
N VAL A 193 -10.91 -27.84 -20.61
CA VAL A 193 -10.38 -27.21 -19.42
C VAL A 193 -11.09 -25.87 -19.17
N ARG A 194 -11.36 -25.55 -17.91
CA ARG A 194 -11.86 -24.25 -17.50
C ARG A 194 -10.71 -23.43 -16.95
N LEU A 195 -10.53 -22.26 -17.54
CA LEU A 195 -9.64 -21.22 -17.04
C LEU A 195 -10.48 -20.21 -16.28
N SER A 196 -10.04 -19.79 -15.11
CA SER A 196 -10.73 -18.76 -14.35
C SER A 196 -9.76 -17.80 -13.67
N TRP A 197 -10.18 -16.52 -13.53
CA TRP A 197 -9.42 -15.47 -12.86
C TRP A 197 -10.38 -14.45 -12.23
N PRO A 198 -9.94 -13.69 -11.20
CA PRO A 198 -10.81 -12.76 -10.47
C PRO A 198 -11.44 -11.67 -11.35
N THR A 199 -12.71 -11.31 -11.10
CA THR A 199 -13.42 -10.26 -11.86
C THR A 199 -12.87 -8.85 -11.64
N ASN A 200 -12.09 -8.62 -10.56
CA ASN A 200 -11.39 -7.36 -10.33
C ASN A 200 -10.14 -7.17 -11.20
N ALA A 201 -9.77 -8.16 -12.01
CA ALA A 201 -8.71 -8.08 -13.01
C ALA A 201 -9.18 -7.31 -14.26
N VAL A 202 -9.61 -6.07 -14.08
CA VAL A 202 -10.05 -5.20 -15.18
C VAL A 202 -8.86 -4.81 -16.05
N GLY A 203 -9.05 -4.83 -17.38
CA GLY A 203 -7.98 -4.51 -18.34
C GLY A 203 -6.98 -5.66 -18.59
N TRP A 204 -7.31 -6.89 -18.15
CA TRP A 204 -6.55 -8.08 -18.50
C TRP A 204 -7.30 -8.93 -19.51
N GLU A 205 -6.59 -9.45 -20.51
CA GLU A 205 -7.10 -10.40 -21.49
C GLU A 205 -6.43 -11.76 -21.37
N LEU A 206 -7.16 -12.82 -21.67
CA LEU A 206 -6.61 -14.17 -21.73
C LEU A 206 -5.94 -14.38 -23.08
N GLN A 207 -4.67 -14.79 -23.07
CA GLN A 207 -3.91 -15.17 -24.25
C GLN A 207 -3.44 -16.61 -24.18
N SER A 208 -3.26 -17.22 -25.35
CA SER A 208 -2.75 -18.59 -25.49
C SER A 208 -1.60 -18.68 -26.49
N ALA A 209 -0.74 -19.68 -26.29
CA ALA A 209 0.35 -20.03 -27.20
C ALA A 209 0.67 -21.53 -27.15
N VAL A 210 1.30 -22.05 -28.18
CA VAL A 210 1.76 -23.45 -28.24
C VAL A 210 3.08 -23.70 -27.51
N SER A 211 3.75 -22.64 -27.08
CA SER A 211 5.00 -22.67 -26.31
C SER A 211 5.03 -21.54 -25.31
N ALA A 212 5.52 -21.79 -24.09
CA ALA A 212 5.71 -20.78 -23.08
C ALA A 212 6.76 -19.70 -23.49
N ALA A 213 7.72 -20.07 -24.34
CA ALA A 213 8.73 -19.18 -24.90
C ALA A 213 8.31 -18.57 -26.25
N ALA A 214 7.02 -18.66 -26.62
CA ALA A 214 6.54 -18.13 -27.89
C ALA A 214 6.72 -16.60 -27.93
N ALA A 215 7.24 -16.09 -29.04
CA ALA A 215 7.31 -14.66 -29.30
C ALA A 215 5.92 -14.04 -29.51
N ASN A 216 4.99 -14.84 -30.07
CA ASN A 216 3.63 -14.42 -30.37
C ASN A 216 2.62 -15.20 -29.51
N TRP A 217 1.79 -14.45 -28.80
CA TRP A 217 0.63 -14.92 -28.05
C TRP A 217 -0.62 -14.41 -28.74
N SER A 218 -1.63 -15.25 -28.83
CA SER A 218 -2.91 -14.90 -29.45
C SER A 218 -3.97 -14.72 -28.37
N THR A 219 -4.78 -13.67 -28.49
CA THR A 219 -5.94 -13.47 -27.63
C THR A 219 -6.94 -14.59 -27.80
N VAL A 220 -7.43 -15.14 -26.69
CA VAL A 220 -8.52 -16.10 -26.69
C VAL A 220 -9.81 -15.35 -27.01
N THR A 221 -10.45 -15.74 -28.12
CA THR A 221 -11.63 -15.03 -28.65
C THR A 221 -12.94 -15.37 -27.95
N ASP A 222 -12.96 -16.49 -27.21
CA ASP A 222 -14.16 -16.89 -26.45
C ASP A 222 -14.40 -15.90 -25.31
N PRO A 223 -15.58 -15.24 -25.28
CA PRO A 223 -15.85 -14.26 -24.24
C PRO A 223 -15.95 -14.92 -22.86
N PRO A 224 -15.29 -14.37 -21.82
CA PRO A 224 -15.40 -14.92 -20.51
C PRO A 224 -16.80 -14.72 -19.91
N ALA A 225 -17.34 -15.78 -19.31
CA ALA A 225 -18.55 -15.69 -18.49
C ALA A 225 -18.19 -15.32 -17.06
N VAL A 226 -19.05 -14.56 -16.38
CA VAL A 226 -18.90 -14.30 -14.95
C VAL A 226 -19.52 -15.46 -14.17
N VAL A 227 -18.70 -16.13 -13.37
CA VAL A 227 -19.11 -17.22 -12.47
C VAL A 227 -18.71 -16.82 -11.04
N THR A 228 -19.68 -16.48 -10.23
CA THR A 228 -19.48 -15.90 -8.89
C THR A 228 -18.60 -14.63 -8.92
N THR A 229 -17.38 -14.68 -8.41
CA THR A 229 -16.41 -13.58 -8.36
C THR A 229 -15.28 -13.71 -9.37
N ASN A 230 -15.43 -14.64 -10.35
CA ASN A 230 -14.41 -14.93 -11.36
C ASN A 230 -14.96 -14.78 -12.78
N PHE A 231 -14.10 -14.31 -13.68
CA PHE A 231 -14.24 -14.61 -15.10
C PHE A 231 -13.89 -16.06 -15.35
N ALA A 232 -14.60 -16.72 -16.24
CA ALA A 232 -14.33 -18.12 -16.62
C ALA A 232 -14.51 -18.32 -18.13
N VAL A 233 -13.57 -19.05 -18.73
CA VAL A 233 -13.61 -19.50 -20.13
C VAL A 233 -13.39 -21.01 -20.16
N THR A 234 -14.19 -21.74 -20.95
CA THR A 234 -13.98 -23.17 -21.19
C THR A 234 -13.32 -23.35 -22.55
N ILE A 235 -12.16 -23.95 -22.57
CA ILE A 235 -11.34 -24.14 -23.76
C ILE A 235 -11.34 -25.62 -24.12
N THR A 236 -11.52 -25.94 -25.42
CA THR A 236 -11.33 -27.29 -25.95
C THR A 236 -9.82 -27.56 -26.04
N ASN A 237 -9.37 -28.61 -25.37
CA ASN A 237 -7.97 -29.06 -25.42
C ASN A 237 -7.74 -29.87 -26.69
N SER A 238 -7.49 -29.20 -27.81
CA SER A 238 -7.26 -29.82 -29.13
C SER A 238 -5.78 -30.00 -29.46
N ALA A 239 -4.86 -29.42 -28.68
CA ALA A 239 -3.42 -29.49 -28.90
C ALA A 239 -2.75 -30.39 -27.86
N GLN A 240 -1.60 -30.99 -28.23
CA GLN A 240 -0.78 -31.76 -27.28
C GLN A 240 -0.25 -30.91 -26.12
N GLN A 241 -0.06 -29.63 -26.36
CA GLN A 241 0.42 -28.66 -25.36
C GLN A 241 -0.11 -27.28 -25.69
N GLN A 242 -0.63 -26.60 -24.69
CA GLN A 242 -1.10 -25.23 -24.80
C GLN A 242 -0.77 -24.46 -23.50
N PHE A 243 -0.30 -23.24 -23.64
CA PHE A 243 0.04 -22.33 -22.54
C PHE A 243 -0.93 -21.18 -22.53
N PHE A 244 -1.23 -20.68 -21.33
CA PHE A 244 -2.14 -19.56 -21.12
C PHE A 244 -1.49 -18.51 -20.23
N ARG A 245 -1.79 -17.25 -20.50
CA ARG A 245 -1.42 -16.13 -19.64
C ARG A 245 -2.52 -15.09 -19.62
N LEU A 246 -2.53 -14.28 -18.57
CA LEU A 246 -3.21 -12.99 -18.59
C LEU A 246 -2.23 -11.92 -19.05
N HIS A 247 -2.66 -11.09 -19.98
CA HIS A 247 -1.91 -9.97 -20.51
C HIS A 247 -2.68 -8.69 -20.23
N LYS A 248 -1.98 -7.68 -19.73
CA LYS A 248 -2.58 -6.37 -19.44
C LYS A 248 -2.63 -5.54 -20.72
N LEU A 249 -3.81 -5.00 -21.04
CA LEU A 249 -4.06 -4.14 -22.19
C LEU A 249 -3.46 -2.74 -22.02
#